data_0939bfa5affa76f98e87932d79227a4b
#
_entry.id   0939bfa5affa76f98e87932d79227a4b
#
_cell.length_a   1.000
_cell.length_b   1.000
_cell.length_c   1.000
_cell.angle_alpha   90.00
_cell.angle_beta   90.00
_cell.angle_gamma   90.00
#
_symmetry.space_group_name_H-M   'P 1'
#
loop_
_entity.id
_entity.type
_entity.pdbx_description
1 polymer ?
#
loop_
_entity_poly.entity_id
_entity_poly.type
_entity_poly.pdbx_seq_one_letter_code
_entity_poly.pdbx_strand_id
1 'polypeptide(L)'
;MKVAMDLFAPFLAPLVGQDYRRLGAMADFIKPMLYRHTYTPAGLFFELDAMARAVSEAAPAAYAARRAYLRQVTGMDGDTGGFFERELAAIPPVGRVVPGIELHTAEGLPPVRRTDIADSVHRVEQAGYFDRVACWDILSADQKAIETFAGIAGRDQD
;
A
#
# COMPACT_ATOMS: atom_id res chain seq x y z
N MET A 1 11.89 12.41 20.87
CA MET A 1 11.56 11.13 20.22
C MET A 1 10.50 11.45 19.15
N LYS A 2 10.64 10.90 17.93
CA LYS A 2 9.62 11.04 16.88
C LYS A 2 8.74 9.79 16.84
N VAL A 3 7.44 9.99 16.63
CA VAL A 3 6.45 8.91 16.56
C VAL A 3 5.98 8.76 15.12
N ALA A 4 6.17 7.57 14.57
CA ALA A 4 5.60 7.16 13.28
C ALA A 4 4.49 6.15 13.50
N MET A 5 3.44 6.19 12.70
CA MET A 5 2.38 5.20 12.74
C MET A 5 2.17 4.58 11.35
N ASP A 6 2.24 3.27 11.30
CA ASP A 6 1.84 2.50 10.12
C ASP A 6 0.32 2.33 10.15
N LEU A 7 -0.34 2.71 9.07
CA LEU A 7 -1.79 2.60 8.91
C LEU A 7 -2.11 1.71 7.71
N PHE A 8 -3.17 0.94 7.83
CA PHE A 8 -3.71 0.25 6.66
C PHE A 8 -4.15 1.25 5.58
N ALA A 9 -4.22 0.80 4.34
CA ALA A 9 -4.71 1.59 3.23
C ALA A 9 -6.11 2.20 3.56
N PRO A 10 -6.45 3.39 3.02
CA PRO A 10 -7.68 4.11 3.34
C PRO A 10 -8.96 3.28 3.26
N PHE A 11 -9.05 2.34 2.29
CA PHE A 11 -10.25 1.49 2.16
C PHE A 11 -10.45 0.53 3.34
N LEU A 12 -9.36 0.09 3.97
CA LEU A 12 -9.36 -0.88 5.05
C LEU A 12 -9.31 -0.24 6.44
N ALA A 13 -8.64 0.91 6.56
CA ALA A 13 -8.40 1.57 7.84
C ALA A 13 -9.66 1.74 8.72
N PRO A 14 -10.82 2.17 8.21
CA PRO A 14 -12.03 2.26 9.02
C PRO A 14 -12.54 0.93 9.57
N LEU A 15 -12.33 -0.17 8.82
CA LEU A 15 -12.78 -1.50 9.21
C LEU A 15 -11.95 -2.09 10.36
N VAL A 16 -10.73 -1.62 10.53
CA VAL A 16 -9.82 -2.00 11.63
C VAL A 16 -9.75 -0.92 12.72
N GLY A 17 -10.63 0.07 12.66
CA GLY A 17 -10.72 1.13 13.69
C GLY A 17 -9.64 2.20 13.60
N GLN A 18 -8.95 2.33 12.48
CA GLN A 18 -7.94 3.36 12.25
C GLN A 18 -8.59 4.62 11.66
N ASP A 19 -8.55 5.70 12.40
CA ASP A 19 -8.98 7.03 11.95
C ASP A 19 -7.73 7.85 11.58
N TYR A 20 -7.51 8.08 10.29
CA TYR A 20 -6.37 8.83 9.77
C TYR A 20 -6.24 10.23 10.36
N ARG A 21 -7.37 10.94 10.57
CA ARG A 21 -7.34 12.31 11.10
C ARG A 21 -6.91 12.33 12.56
N ARG A 22 -7.45 11.41 13.36
CA ARG A 22 -7.11 11.32 14.78
C ARG A 22 -5.67 10.84 14.98
N LEU A 23 -5.28 9.79 14.27
CA LEU A 23 -3.94 9.20 14.39
C LEU A 23 -2.87 10.13 13.80
N GLY A 24 -3.16 10.79 12.67
CA GLY A 24 -2.26 11.77 12.08
C GLY A 24 -2.03 13.01 12.94
N ALA A 25 -2.99 13.38 13.80
CA ALA A 25 -2.81 14.46 14.77
C ALA A 25 -1.91 14.06 15.97
N MET A 26 -1.71 12.75 16.19
CA MET A 26 -0.92 12.21 17.30
C MET A 26 0.49 11.80 16.91
N ALA A 27 0.78 11.69 15.63
CA ALA A 27 2.05 11.21 15.09
C ALA A 27 2.85 12.34 14.44
N ASP A 28 4.17 12.25 14.45
CA ASP A 28 5.04 13.14 13.66
C ASP A 28 4.88 12.87 12.15
N PHE A 29 4.59 11.61 11.79
CA PHE A 29 4.14 11.23 10.44
C PHE A 29 3.38 9.90 10.47
N ILE A 30 2.54 9.71 9.46
CA ILE A 30 1.85 8.44 9.21
C ILE A 30 2.39 7.80 7.94
N LYS A 31 2.46 6.47 7.95
CA LYS A 31 2.86 5.66 6.79
C LYS A 31 1.68 4.76 6.36
N PRO A 32 0.85 5.20 5.40
CA PRO A 32 -0.12 4.33 4.76
C PRO A 32 0.58 3.15 4.08
N MET A 33 0.15 1.92 4.39
CA MET A 33 0.68 0.70 3.77
C MET A 33 -0.04 0.47 2.44
N LEU A 34 0.60 0.84 1.34
CA LEU A 34 0.05 0.77 -0.01
C LEU A 34 0.78 -0.27 -0.85
N TYR A 35 0.86 -1.50 -0.35
CA TYR A 35 1.62 -2.59 -0.95
C TYR A 35 0.83 -3.24 -2.08
N ARG A 36 1.28 -3.05 -3.33
CA ARG A 36 0.58 -3.47 -4.56
C ARG A 36 0.93 -4.87 -5.02
N HIS A 37 2.18 -5.25 -4.86
CA HIS A 37 2.76 -6.42 -5.51
C HIS A 37 3.02 -7.58 -4.55
N THR A 38 2.99 -7.32 -3.25
CA THR A 38 3.13 -8.38 -2.26
C THR A 38 1.76 -8.96 -1.87
N TYR A 39 1.66 -10.30 -1.82
CA TYR A 39 0.45 -11.01 -1.40
C TYR A 39 0.60 -11.50 0.05
N THR A 40 0.75 -10.55 0.96
CA THR A 40 0.91 -10.77 2.40
C THR A 40 -0.02 -9.83 3.18
N PRO A 41 -0.20 -10.01 4.49
CA PRO A 41 -0.92 -9.05 5.33
C PRO A 41 -0.47 -7.61 5.08
N ALA A 42 -1.42 -6.69 5.05
CA ALA A 42 -1.30 -5.30 4.63
C ALA A 42 -1.07 -5.08 3.11
N GLY A 43 -0.92 -6.12 2.31
CA GLY A 43 -0.94 -6.02 0.85
C GLY A 43 -2.36 -5.81 0.33
N LEU A 44 -2.55 -4.88 -0.61
CA LEU A 44 -3.88 -4.46 -1.08
C LEU A 44 -4.74 -5.63 -1.57
N PHE A 45 -4.15 -6.53 -2.37
CA PHE A 45 -4.89 -7.69 -2.88
C PHE A 45 -5.12 -8.78 -1.83
N PHE A 46 -4.16 -8.96 -0.92
CA PHE A 46 -4.30 -9.92 0.16
C PHE A 46 -5.49 -9.55 1.06
N GLU A 47 -5.58 -8.29 1.45
CA GLU A 47 -6.65 -7.81 2.33
C GLU A 47 -8.02 -7.87 1.65
N LEU A 48 -8.09 -7.54 0.37
CA LEU A 48 -9.33 -7.66 -0.40
C LEU A 48 -9.80 -9.13 -0.48
N ASP A 49 -8.89 -10.06 -0.74
CA ASP A 49 -9.22 -11.47 -0.78
C ASP A 49 -9.57 -12.02 0.61
N ALA A 50 -8.93 -11.54 1.67
CA ALA A 50 -9.27 -11.87 3.05
C ALA A 50 -10.69 -11.39 3.39
N MET A 51 -11.06 -10.18 3.02
CA MET A 51 -12.43 -9.67 3.16
C MET A 51 -13.43 -10.54 2.39
N ALA A 52 -13.13 -10.91 1.14
CA ALA A 52 -14.00 -11.77 0.35
C ALA A 52 -14.20 -13.15 0.99
N ARG A 53 -13.17 -13.71 1.61
CA ARG A 53 -13.26 -14.97 2.36
C ARG A 53 -14.12 -14.82 3.61
N ALA A 54 -13.85 -13.82 4.44
CA ALA A 54 -14.58 -13.58 5.68
C ALA A 54 -16.08 -13.42 5.43
N VAL A 55 -16.49 -12.62 4.44
CA VAL A 55 -17.92 -12.45 4.11
C VAL A 55 -18.53 -13.68 3.40
N SER A 56 -17.72 -14.69 3.08
CA SER A 56 -18.15 -15.92 2.41
C SER A 56 -18.14 -17.15 3.33
N GLU A 57 -17.76 -17.01 4.60
CA GLU A 57 -17.69 -18.15 5.54
C GLU A 57 -19.01 -18.94 5.61
N ALA A 58 -20.14 -18.24 5.68
CA ALA A 58 -21.47 -18.87 5.71
C ALA A 58 -21.94 -19.40 4.35
N ALA A 59 -21.29 -19.03 3.25
CA ALA A 59 -21.65 -19.44 1.88
C ALA A 59 -20.40 -19.53 0.98
N PRO A 60 -19.57 -20.56 1.12
CA PRO A 60 -18.29 -20.68 0.39
C PRO A 60 -18.45 -20.63 -1.14
N ALA A 61 -19.56 -21.13 -1.67
CA ALA A 61 -19.84 -21.08 -3.11
C ALA A 61 -19.98 -19.64 -3.66
N ALA A 62 -20.25 -18.67 -2.79
CA ALA A 62 -20.37 -17.26 -3.17
C ALA A 62 -19.03 -16.51 -3.18
N TYR A 63 -17.92 -17.15 -2.75
CA TYR A 63 -16.61 -16.48 -2.65
C TYR A 63 -16.17 -15.83 -3.95
N ALA A 64 -16.22 -16.57 -5.06
CA ALA A 64 -15.78 -16.03 -6.34
C ALA A 64 -16.58 -14.80 -6.79
N ALA A 65 -17.91 -14.83 -6.61
CA ALA A 65 -18.78 -13.70 -6.94
C ALA A 65 -18.52 -12.49 -6.03
N ARG A 66 -18.34 -12.70 -4.74
CA ARG A 66 -18.05 -11.64 -3.78
C ARG A 66 -16.67 -11.03 -4.00
N ARG A 67 -15.68 -11.86 -4.30
CA ARG A 67 -14.34 -11.39 -4.67
C ARG A 67 -14.39 -10.52 -5.94
N ALA A 68 -15.09 -10.97 -6.98
CA ALA A 68 -15.29 -10.19 -8.20
C ALA A 68 -15.99 -8.85 -7.90
N TYR A 69 -17.06 -8.87 -7.10
CA TYR A 69 -17.76 -7.66 -6.69
C TYR A 69 -16.85 -6.68 -5.94
N LEU A 70 -16.10 -7.16 -4.94
CA LEU A 70 -15.15 -6.32 -4.20
C LEU A 70 -14.08 -5.73 -5.11
N ARG A 71 -13.54 -6.50 -6.05
CA ARG A 71 -12.58 -6.00 -7.03
C ARG A 71 -13.19 -4.92 -7.92
N GLN A 72 -14.42 -5.10 -8.36
CA GLN A 72 -15.13 -4.11 -9.17
C GLN A 72 -15.35 -2.80 -8.39
N VAL A 73 -15.91 -2.87 -7.17
CA VAL A 73 -16.23 -1.66 -6.40
C VAL A 73 -14.99 -0.92 -5.89
N THR A 74 -13.90 -1.64 -5.66
CA THR A 74 -12.61 -1.05 -5.29
C THR A 74 -11.80 -0.62 -6.53
N GLY A 75 -12.21 -1.05 -7.74
CA GLY A 75 -11.52 -0.80 -9.01
C GLY A 75 -10.22 -1.55 -9.19
N MET A 76 -10.04 -2.64 -8.46
CA MET A 76 -8.91 -3.56 -8.65
C MET A 76 -9.06 -4.45 -9.89
N ASP A 77 -10.13 -4.31 -10.68
CA ASP A 77 -10.28 -5.05 -11.91
C ASP A 77 -9.29 -4.55 -12.96
N GLY A 78 -8.28 -5.34 -13.22
CA GLY A 78 -7.35 -5.19 -14.33
C GLY A 78 -6.12 -4.31 -14.10
N ASP A 79 -6.17 -3.28 -13.26
CA ASP A 79 -5.01 -2.42 -13.00
C ASP A 79 -4.80 -2.14 -11.52
N THR A 80 -3.69 -2.65 -10.97
CA THR A 80 -3.26 -2.35 -9.61
C THR A 80 -2.92 -0.88 -9.43
N GLY A 81 -2.51 -0.18 -10.51
CA GLY A 81 -2.17 1.23 -10.50
C GLY A 81 -3.37 2.12 -10.20
N GLY A 82 -4.47 1.92 -10.88
CA GLY A 82 -5.67 2.73 -10.69
C GLY A 82 -6.26 2.62 -9.28
N PHE A 83 -6.18 1.44 -8.66
CA PHE A 83 -6.57 1.30 -7.26
C PHE A 83 -5.58 2.02 -6.32
N PHE A 84 -4.29 1.87 -6.56
CA PHE A 84 -3.25 2.52 -5.78
C PHE A 84 -3.39 4.06 -5.80
N GLU A 85 -3.63 4.65 -6.97
CA GLU A 85 -3.87 6.09 -7.13
C GLU A 85 -5.11 6.55 -6.36
N ARG A 86 -6.19 5.77 -6.36
CA ARG A 86 -7.37 6.09 -5.56
C ARG A 86 -7.12 6.03 -4.07
N GLU A 87 -6.35 5.07 -3.60
CA GLU A 87 -5.97 4.99 -2.21
C GLU A 87 -5.08 6.16 -1.80
N LEU A 88 -4.13 6.58 -2.66
CA LEU A 88 -3.35 7.80 -2.44
C LEU A 88 -4.25 9.04 -2.36
N ALA A 89 -5.21 9.17 -3.27
CA ALA A 89 -6.15 10.30 -3.29
C ALA A 89 -7.14 10.27 -2.11
N ALA A 90 -7.42 9.10 -1.55
CA ALA A 90 -8.32 8.94 -0.41
C ALA A 90 -7.67 9.27 0.95
N ILE A 91 -6.34 9.45 1.00
CA ILE A 91 -5.67 9.89 2.22
C ILE A 91 -6.15 11.31 2.56
N PRO A 92 -6.78 11.52 3.73
CA PRO A 92 -7.24 12.86 4.08
C PRO A 92 -6.06 13.79 4.35
N PRO A 93 -6.25 15.12 4.23
CA PRO A 93 -5.22 16.10 4.57
C PRO A 93 -4.94 16.06 6.09
N VAL A 94 -3.89 15.35 6.45
CA VAL A 94 -3.41 15.18 7.82
C VAL A 94 -1.91 15.43 7.82
N GLY A 95 -1.36 15.98 8.85
CA GLY A 95 0.05 16.17 9.13
C GLY A 95 1.04 15.74 8.02
N ARG A 96 2.12 15.07 8.38
CA ARG A 96 3.07 14.53 7.42
C ARG A 96 2.68 13.10 7.03
N VAL A 97 2.46 12.87 5.75
CA VAL A 97 2.18 11.55 5.18
C VAL A 97 3.41 11.07 4.41
N VAL A 98 3.78 9.82 4.61
CA VAL A 98 4.89 9.13 3.93
C VAL A 98 4.36 7.79 3.41
N PRO A 99 3.79 7.73 2.19
CA PRO A 99 3.24 6.50 1.65
C PRO A 99 4.27 5.36 1.64
N GLY A 100 3.86 4.18 2.08
CA GLY A 100 4.69 2.99 2.12
C GLY A 100 4.50 2.12 0.89
N ILE A 101 5.60 1.76 0.23
CA ILE A 101 5.65 0.78 -0.85
C ILE A 101 6.50 -0.41 -0.43
N GLU A 102 6.31 -1.54 -1.09
CA GLU A 102 7.12 -2.73 -0.86
C GLU A 102 8.38 -2.76 -1.72
N LEU A 103 9.47 -3.28 -1.17
CA LEU A 103 10.69 -3.65 -1.91
C LEU A 103 10.86 -5.16 -2.01
N HIS A 104 10.12 -5.92 -1.20
CA HIS A 104 10.23 -7.35 -1.05
C HIS A 104 8.85 -7.98 -0.98
N THR A 105 8.79 -9.28 -1.18
CA THR A 105 7.60 -10.11 -1.01
C THR A 105 7.92 -11.33 -0.15
N ALA A 106 6.91 -11.99 0.39
CA ALA A 106 7.11 -13.20 1.19
C ALA A 106 7.75 -14.33 0.36
N GLU A 107 8.48 -15.21 1.03
CA GLU A 107 9.05 -16.39 0.42
C GLU A 107 7.99 -17.22 -0.33
N GLY A 108 8.36 -17.71 -1.52
CA GLY A 108 7.45 -18.48 -2.38
C GLY A 108 6.50 -17.64 -3.24
N LEU A 109 6.50 -16.32 -3.11
CA LEU A 109 5.76 -15.41 -3.98
C LEU A 109 6.66 -14.81 -5.08
N PRO A 110 6.08 -14.35 -6.20
CA PRO A 110 6.84 -13.65 -7.22
C PRO A 110 7.58 -12.43 -6.64
N PRO A 111 8.85 -12.22 -6.99
CA PRO A 111 9.61 -11.09 -6.48
C PRO A 111 9.05 -9.76 -6.99
N VAL A 112 9.18 -8.72 -6.17
CA VAL A 112 8.90 -7.34 -6.60
C VAL A 112 9.99 -6.93 -7.59
N ARG A 113 9.58 -6.53 -8.80
CA ARG A 113 10.51 -6.14 -9.86
C ARG A 113 10.92 -4.67 -9.69
N ARG A 114 12.09 -4.30 -10.20
CA ARG A 114 12.55 -2.90 -10.19
C ARG A 114 11.57 -1.95 -10.88
N THR A 115 10.95 -2.41 -11.97
CA THR A 115 9.92 -1.65 -12.69
C THR A 115 8.69 -1.40 -11.82
N ASP A 116 8.34 -2.33 -10.93
CA ASP A 116 7.21 -2.19 -10.01
C ASP A 116 7.52 -1.17 -8.91
N ILE A 117 8.76 -1.17 -8.41
CA ILE A 117 9.26 -0.18 -7.46
C ILE A 117 9.25 1.22 -8.10
N ALA A 118 9.82 1.35 -9.30
CA ALA A 118 9.87 2.61 -10.02
C ALA A 118 8.48 3.17 -10.33
N ASP A 119 7.56 2.32 -10.78
CA ASP A 119 6.16 2.72 -11.04
C ASP A 119 5.46 3.15 -9.76
N SER A 120 5.65 2.46 -8.64
CA SER A 120 5.06 2.82 -7.36
C SER A 120 5.57 4.17 -6.83
N VAL A 121 6.89 4.41 -6.89
CA VAL A 121 7.48 5.71 -6.51
C VAL A 121 6.92 6.83 -7.39
N HIS A 122 6.94 6.65 -8.72
CA HIS A 122 6.44 7.65 -9.65
C HIS A 122 4.96 8.03 -9.40
N ARG A 123 4.10 7.05 -9.10
CA ARG A 123 2.70 7.33 -8.76
C ARG A 123 2.53 8.07 -7.44
N VAL A 124 3.38 7.77 -6.45
CA VAL A 124 3.42 8.51 -5.18
C VAL A 124 3.81 9.98 -5.42
N GLU A 125 4.81 10.22 -6.26
CA GLU A 125 5.22 11.57 -6.66
C GLU A 125 4.12 12.31 -7.42
N GLN A 126 3.49 11.67 -8.41
CA GLN A 126 2.36 12.24 -9.15
C GLN A 126 1.16 12.60 -8.25
N ALA A 127 0.98 11.88 -7.16
CA ALA A 127 -0.03 12.20 -6.15
C ALA A 127 0.37 13.35 -5.21
N GLY A 128 1.55 13.97 -5.41
CA GLY A 128 2.02 15.12 -4.66
C GLY A 128 2.81 14.78 -3.38
N TYR A 129 3.22 13.52 -3.21
CA TYR A 129 4.05 13.11 -2.07
C TYR A 129 5.54 13.07 -2.44
N PHE A 130 6.03 14.19 -3.00
CA PHE A 130 7.46 14.34 -3.30
C PHE A 130 8.28 14.19 -2.02
N ASP A 131 9.44 13.53 -2.09
CA ASP A 131 10.36 13.25 -0.97
C ASP A 131 9.76 12.45 0.20
N ARG A 132 8.63 11.80 -0.01
CA ARG A 132 7.85 11.19 1.07
C ARG A 132 7.40 9.79 0.72
N VAL A 133 8.33 8.95 0.36
CA VAL A 133 8.05 7.53 0.18
C VAL A 133 8.85 6.74 1.21
N ALA A 134 8.22 5.73 1.80
CA ALA A 134 8.87 4.77 2.68
C ALA A 134 8.88 3.39 2.02
N CYS A 135 9.86 2.58 2.35
CA CYS A 135 9.89 1.20 1.94
C CYS A 135 9.53 0.26 3.09
N TRP A 136 8.93 -0.87 2.75
CA TRP A 136 8.66 -1.95 3.68
C TRP A 136 9.69 -3.06 3.48
N ASP A 137 10.15 -3.59 4.62
CA ASP A 137 11.02 -4.75 4.74
C ASP A 137 12.35 -4.61 3.98
N ILE A 138 13.02 -3.50 4.24
CA ILE A 138 14.35 -3.24 3.66
C ILE A 138 15.37 -4.31 4.06
N LEU A 139 15.19 -5.00 5.20
CA LEU A 139 16.11 -6.02 5.67
C LEU A 139 16.03 -7.31 4.87
N SER A 140 14.87 -7.60 4.29
CA SER A 140 14.64 -8.77 3.44
C SER A 140 14.76 -8.44 1.95
N ALA A 141 14.85 -7.15 1.58
CA ALA A 141 14.98 -6.72 0.20
C ALA A 141 16.39 -7.06 -0.34
N ASP A 142 16.46 -7.43 -1.60
CA ASP A 142 17.75 -7.60 -2.26
C ASP A 142 18.45 -6.25 -2.47
N GLN A 143 19.78 -6.28 -2.56
CA GLN A 143 20.60 -5.08 -2.74
C GLN A 143 20.16 -4.24 -3.94
N LYS A 144 19.75 -4.88 -5.04
CA LYS A 144 19.34 -4.20 -6.26
C LYS A 144 17.99 -3.47 -6.12
N ALA A 145 17.06 -4.02 -5.31
CA ALA A 145 15.80 -3.36 -4.99
C ALA A 145 16.06 -2.10 -4.16
N ILE A 146 16.94 -2.20 -3.17
CA ILE A 146 17.35 -1.07 -2.32
C ILE A 146 18.03 0.02 -3.18
N GLU A 147 18.98 -0.33 -4.03
CA GLU A 147 19.65 0.62 -4.93
C GLU A 147 18.69 1.27 -5.91
N THR A 148 17.71 0.51 -6.43
CA THR A 148 16.67 1.06 -7.31
C THR A 148 15.84 2.08 -6.57
N PHE A 149 15.36 1.75 -5.38
CA PHE A 149 14.56 2.65 -4.56
C PHE A 149 15.34 3.92 -4.21
N ALA A 150 16.57 3.78 -3.70
CA ALA A 150 17.43 4.91 -3.33
C ALA A 150 17.78 5.80 -4.54
N GLY A 151 18.05 5.19 -5.71
CA GLY A 151 18.38 5.93 -6.92
C GLY A 151 17.19 6.68 -7.53
N ILE A 152 15.96 6.29 -7.23
CA ILE A 152 14.76 7.00 -7.67
C ILE A 152 14.40 8.08 -6.66
N ALA A 153 14.33 7.72 -5.38
CA ALA A 153 13.94 8.62 -4.30
C ALA A 153 14.96 9.74 -4.01
N GLY A 154 16.20 9.62 -4.49
CA GLY A 154 17.26 10.60 -4.30
C GLY A 154 17.49 11.60 -5.45
N ARG A 155 16.72 11.51 -6.53
CA ARG A 155 16.98 12.35 -7.73
C ARG A 155 16.58 13.82 -7.60
N ASP A 156 15.80 14.18 -6.60
CA ASP A 156 15.27 15.54 -6.44
C ASP A 156 16.01 16.36 -5.37
N GLN A 157 17.24 15.97 -5.01
CA GLN A 157 18.05 16.71 -4.01
C GLN A 157 19.21 17.54 -4.62
N ASP A 158 19.26 17.67 -5.97
CA ASP A 158 20.28 18.49 -6.66
C ASP A 158 19.70 19.77 -7.26
#